data_68dbb50d4f05cf6126a38a4986833d00
#
_entry.id   68dbb50d4f05cf6126a38a4986833d00
#
_cell.length_a   1.000
_cell.length_b   1.000
_cell.length_c   1.000
_cell.angle_alpha   90.00
_cell.angle_beta   90.00
_cell.angle_gamma   90.00
#
_symmetry.space_group_name_H-M   'P 1'
#
loop_
_entity.id
_entity.type
_entity.pdbx_description
1 polymer ?
#
loop_
_entity_poly.entity_id
_entity_poly.type
_entity_poly.pdbx_seq_one_letter_code
_entity_poly.pdbx_strand_id
1 'polypeptide(L)'
;MPLWDVKHLQDEDVAKIVDRLRLQGSDDGRVEAKAAVGKLNKDVWNTVSAFANTEGGLILLGVDESQNFAPAKGFDPNKIIDSLDNGLSGDSSKVAPIPEWDFKRSTLEGEPILVVGVPPMKNDTRKAQQMPCFVCSQGIAKGSYKRLDDKNKHLTHYEIYQLQNRHKPDLSDQQVVREAGLEDLDANLINSVIDRLRTSQSRLINGDNSITSVLRKLSSINKRGEILFAGLLCFGEYPQQYFPQLFVDVSKHPGKQKSVDTSVRFEHRRVCEGPINAQVEDAINATLGVLNTRYVERGRTVEQEPEIPEVVLREAITNAVMHRDYGPVAISEQVGVDIFSDRVEIRNPGGLWGDRTLDNLGDGRSVPRNPFIAKTLSYVPANDKATIAENQGSGIQRMQAAMMQHGLPQPKFHAEVGAFTVILYRHGLLNPEAQQWLEKLGLG
;
A
#
# COMPACT_ATOMS: atom_id res chain seq x y z
N MET A 1 -14.46 12.19 -3.89
CA MET A 1 -14.53 13.05 -2.69
C MET A 1 -14.25 12.21 -1.47
N PRO A 2 -13.38 12.63 -0.54
CA PRO A 2 -13.05 11.83 0.63
C PRO A 2 -14.29 11.63 1.53
N LEU A 3 -14.49 10.42 2.05
CA LEU A 3 -15.67 10.07 2.84
C LEU A 3 -15.79 10.92 4.12
N TRP A 4 -14.67 11.30 4.73
CA TRP A 4 -14.63 12.10 5.95
C TRP A 4 -14.96 13.59 5.77
N ASP A 5 -15.14 14.07 4.53
CA ASP A 5 -15.53 15.46 4.25
C ASP A 5 -17.04 15.66 4.42
N VAL A 6 -17.45 15.90 5.67
CA VAL A 6 -18.87 16.03 6.04
C VAL A 6 -19.56 17.26 5.47
N LYS A 7 -18.81 18.30 5.04
CA LYS A 7 -19.39 19.55 4.52
C LYS A 7 -20.23 19.35 3.27
N HIS A 8 -19.87 18.37 2.49
CA HIS A 8 -20.49 18.08 1.18
C HIS A 8 -21.49 16.92 1.22
N LEU A 9 -21.55 16.15 2.33
CA LEU A 9 -22.52 15.07 2.47
C LEU A 9 -23.95 15.62 2.56
N GLN A 10 -24.90 14.99 1.88
CA GLN A 10 -26.34 15.24 2.05
C GLN A 10 -26.97 14.13 2.89
N ASP A 11 -28.18 14.35 3.43
CA ASP A 11 -28.87 13.34 4.24
C ASP A 11 -29.11 12.04 3.45
N GLU A 12 -29.33 12.15 2.13
CA GLU A 12 -29.45 11.01 1.22
C GLU A 12 -28.15 10.21 1.09
N ASP A 13 -26.98 10.86 1.16
CA ASP A 13 -25.69 10.18 1.13
C ASP A 13 -25.44 9.42 2.45
N VAL A 14 -25.86 10.03 3.57
CA VAL A 14 -25.82 9.37 4.88
C VAL A 14 -26.73 8.15 4.91
N ALA A 15 -27.95 8.27 4.36
CA ALA A 15 -28.87 7.12 4.24
C ALA A 15 -28.27 5.97 3.42
N LYS A 16 -27.65 6.28 2.27
CA LYS A 16 -26.95 5.27 1.44
C LYS A 16 -25.79 4.59 2.19
N ILE A 17 -25.04 5.36 3.00
CA ILE A 17 -23.97 4.79 3.84
C ILE A 17 -24.56 3.82 4.84
N VAL A 18 -25.64 4.21 5.55
CA VAL A 18 -26.31 3.34 6.53
C VAL A 18 -26.90 2.10 5.87
N ASP A 19 -27.54 2.22 4.71
CA ASP A 19 -28.09 1.08 3.96
C ASP A 19 -26.99 0.09 3.57
N ARG A 20 -25.80 0.58 3.19
CA ARG A 20 -24.64 -0.26 2.94
C ARG A 20 -24.21 -1.01 4.21
N LEU A 21 -24.13 -0.35 5.37
CA LEU A 21 -23.78 -1.00 6.64
C LEU A 21 -24.82 -2.06 7.03
N ARG A 22 -26.10 -1.78 6.81
CA ARG A 22 -27.19 -2.76 7.01
C ARG A 22 -27.02 -4.01 6.15
N LEU A 23 -26.63 -3.85 4.90
CA LEU A 23 -26.35 -4.97 3.98
C LEU A 23 -25.11 -5.77 4.38
N GLN A 24 -24.12 -5.10 4.95
CA GLN A 24 -22.90 -5.75 5.45
C GLN A 24 -23.10 -6.42 6.82
N GLY A 25 -24.02 -5.90 7.62
CA GLY A 25 -24.29 -6.36 8.98
C GLY A 25 -23.25 -5.93 10.01
N SER A 26 -22.34 -5.02 9.65
CA SER A 26 -21.29 -4.48 10.54
C SER A 26 -20.82 -3.10 10.09
N ASP A 27 -20.11 -2.39 10.96
CA ASP A 27 -19.27 -1.25 10.61
C ASP A 27 -18.23 -1.63 9.54
N ASP A 28 -17.60 -0.65 8.92
CA ASP A 28 -16.53 -0.89 7.95
C ASP A 28 -15.22 -0.15 8.32
N GLY A 29 -14.20 -0.30 7.48
CA GLY A 29 -12.90 0.31 7.70
C GLY A 29 -12.90 1.85 7.74
N ARG A 30 -13.99 2.51 7.33
CA ARG A 30 -14.10 3.97 7.23
C ARG A 30 -15.34 4.56 7.89
N VAL A 31 -16.24 3.73 8.41
CA VAL A 31 -17.46 4.19 9.09
C VAL A 31 -17.62 3.42 10.39
N GLU A 32 -17.92 4.15 11.46
CA GLU A 32 -18.24 3.62 12.77
C GLU A 32 -19.59 4.17 13.23
N ALA A 33 -20.52 3.32 13.66
CA ALA A 33 -21.80 3.72 14.20
C ALA A 33 -21.85 3.54 15.74
N LYS A 34 -22.40 4.53 16.43
CA LYS A 34 -22.57 4.50 17.89
C LYS A 34 -23.89 5.14 18.31
N ALA A 35 -24.64 4.45 19.13
CA ALA A 35 -25.89 4.96 19.67
C ALA A 35 -25.72 6.26 20.46
N ALA A 36 -24.66 6.40 21.25
CA ALA A 36 -24.25 7.60 21.99
C ALA A 36 -25.38 8.30 22.77
N VAL A 37 -26.35 7.55 23.27
CA VAL A 37 -27.49 8.10 24.00
C VAL A 37 -27.04 8.62 25.39
N GLY A 38 -27.26 9.92 25.64
CA GLY A 38 -27.00 10.59 26.92
C GLY A 38 -25.53 10.90 27.21
N LYS A 39 -24.56 10.15 26.66
CA LYS A 39 -23.11 10.40 26.80
C LYS A 39 -22.32 9.80 25.66
N LEU A 40 -21.15 10.37 25.43
CA LEU A 40 -20.17 9.83 24.47
C LEU A 40 -19.36 8.69 25.12
N ASN A 41 -19.34 7.53 24.51
CA ASN A 41 -18.56 6.39 25.02
C ASN A 41 -17.05 6.65 24.89
N LYS A 42 -16.26 6.09 25.81
CA LYS A 42 -14.79 6.29 25.81
C LYS A 42 -14.10 5.69 24.58
N ASP A 43 -14.68 4.67 23.98
CA ASP A 43 -14.17 3.99 22.78
C ASP A 43 -14.25 4.83 21.50
N VAL A 44 -15.09 5.89 21.49
CA VAL A 44 -15.07 6.88 20.40
C VAL A 44 -13.68 7.51 20.22
N TRP A 45 -12.94 7.72 21.31
CA TRP A 45 -11.57 8.27 21.23
C TRP A 45 -10.58 7.29 20.59
N ASN A 46 -10.81 5.98 20.77
CA ASN A 46 -10.04 4.96 20.06
C ASN A 46 -10.30 5.02 18.55
N THR A 47 -11.56 5.25 18.14
CA THR A 47 -11.95 5.42 16.74
C THR A 47 -11.37 6.71 16.16
N VAL A 48 -11.42 7.82 16.90
CA VAL A 48 -10.77 9.08 16.48
C VAL A 48 -9.27 8.86 16.25
N SER A 49 -8.58 8.21 17.21
CA SER A 49 -7.16 7.86 17.04
C SER A 49 -6.94 6.96 15.81
N ALA A 50 -7.78 5.94 15.62
CA ALA A 50 -7.66 4.99 14.53
C ALA A 50 -7.83 5.68 13.15
N PHE A 51 -8.87 6.50 12.98
CA PHE A 51 -9.09 7.24 11.74
C PHE A 51 -7.99 8.27 11.47
N ALA A 52 -7.57 9.01 12.49
CA ALA A 52 -6.49 9.99 12.36
C ALA A 52 -5.16 9.34 11.91
N ASN A 53 -4.88 8.12 12.35
CA ASN A 53 -3.65 7.39 12.03
C ASN A 53 -3.71 6.61 10.72
N THR A 54 -4.89 6.40 10.14
CA THR A 54 -5.07 5.60 8.91
C THR A 54 -5.59 6.45 7.74
N GLU A 55 -6.72 6.09 7.16
CA GLU A 55 -7.27 6.71 5.95
C GLU A 55 -8.40 7.71 6.26
N GLY A 56 -8.61 8.05 7.55
CA GLY A 56 -9.73 8.85 7.98
C GLY A 56 -11.05 8.08 7.94
N GLY A 57 -12.13 8.71 8.41
CA GLY A 57 -13.44 8.08 8.38
C GLY A 57 -14.56 8.93 8.96
N LEU A 58 -15.74 8.35 9.02
CA LEU A 58 -16.96 8.92 9.60
C LEU A 58 -17.35 8.19 10.87
N ILE A 59 -17.81 8.95 11.87
CA ILE A 59 -18.44 8.40 13.06
C ILE A 59 -19.91 8.85 13.03
N LEU A 60 -20.84 7.91 12.93
CA LEU A 60 -22.28 8.14 12.95
C LEU A 60 -22.77 8.02 14.40
N LEU A 61 -23.07 9.14 15.04
CA LEU A 61 -23.56 9.20 16.41
C LEU A 61 -25.09 9.35 16.43
N GLY A 62 -25.76 8.58 17.24
CA GLY A 62 -27.20 8.43 17.22
C GLY A 62 -27.70 7.31 16.31
N VAL A 63 -26.78 6.38 15.92
CA VAL A 63 -27.10 5.19 15.12
C VAL A 63 -26.68 3.96 15.90
N ASP A 64 -27.60 3.00 16.10
CA ASP A 64 -27.39 1.79 16.92
C ASP A 64 -27.11 0.58 16.03
N GLU A 65 -25.85 0.14 15.97
CA GLU A 65 -25.42 -1.05 15.26
C GLU A 65 -26.17 -2.31 15.72
N SER A 66 -26.40 -2.44 17.05
CA SER A 66 -27.08 -3.60 17.62
C SER A 66 -28.56 -3.71 17.20
N GLN A 67 -29.15 -2.62 16.73
CA GLN A 67 -30.51 -2.53 16.19
C GLN A 67 -30.51 -2.38 14.66
N ASN A 68 -29.59 -3.07 13.98
CA ASN A 68 -29.45 -3.01 12.51
C ASN A 68 -29.31 -1.57 12.00
N PHE A 69 -28.46 -0.79 12.65
CA PHE A 69 -28.19 0.62 12.32
C PHE A 69 -29.44 1.50 12.30
N ALA A 70 -30.39 1.23 13.19
CA ALA A 70 -31.54 2.09 13.40
C ALA A 70 -31.16 3.37 14.16
N PRO A 71 -31.91 4.48 13.98
CA PRO A 71 -31.74 5.68 14.80
C PRO A 71 -31.91 5.37 16.28
N ALA A 72 -31.00 5.85 17.11
CA ALA A 72 -31.02 5.62 18.56
C ALA A 72 -32.01 6.55 19.23
N LYS A 73 -33.08 5.98 19.82
CA LYS A 73 -34.13 6.76 20.52
C LYS A 73 -33.57 7.55 21.71
N GLY A 74 -33.88 8.84 21.75
CA GLY A 74 -33.43 9.73 22.82
C GLY A 74 -32.03 10.30 22.62
N PHE A 75 -31.46 10.18 21.43
CA PHE A 75 -30.23 10.85 21.07
C PHE A 75 -30.38 12.38 21.06
N ASP A 76 -29.47 13.09 21.74
CA ASP A 76 -29.42 14.55 21.77
C ASP A 76 -28.13 15.07 21.15
N PRO A 77 -28.15 15.56 19.88
CA PRO A 77 -26.96 16.06 19.20
C PRO A 77 -26.22 17.17 19.97
N ASN A 78 -26.92 18.06 20.68
CA ASN A 78 -26.29 19.18 21.37
C ASN A 78 -25.39 18.73 22.51
N LYS A 79 -25.85 17.83 23.36
CA LYS A 79 -25.04 17.25 24.46
C LYS A 79 -23.81 16.51 23.94
N ILE A 80 -23.94 15.87 22.79
CA ILE A 80 -22.86 15.12 22.20
C ILE A 80 -21.82 16.03 21.53
N ILE A 81 -22.25 17.12 20.87
CA ILE A 81 -21.35 18.15 20.31
C ILE A 81 -20.50 18.76 21.42
N ASP A 82 -21.09 19.17 22.56
CA ASP A 82 -20.36 19.70 23.70
C ASP A 82 -19.33 18.70 24.25
N SER A 83 -19.70 17.43 24.26
CA SER A 83 -18.78 16.35 24.71
C SER A 83 -17.63 16.11 23.73
N LEU A 84 -17.88 16.21 22.42
CA LEU A 84 -16.84 16.13 21.37
C LEU A 84 -15.91 17.33 21.45
N ASP A 85 -16.45 18.54 21.52
CA ASP A 85 -15.64 19.76 21.60
C ASP A 85 -14.74 19.74 22.84
N ASN A 86 -15.29 19.42 24.01
CA ASN A 86 -14.49 19.26 25.24
C ASN A 86 -13.43 18.15 25.13
N GLY A 87 -13.66 17.12 24.34
CA GLY A 87 -12.73 16.00 24.15
C GLY A 87 -11.70 16.20 23.04
N LEU A 88 -11.95 17.12 22.14
CA LEU A 88 -11.10 17.41 20.97
C LEU A 88 -10.58 18.87 20.95
N SER A 89 -10.65 19.57 22.07
CA SER A 89 -10.13 20.93 22.19
C SER A 89 -9.38 21.15 23.52
N GLY A 90 -8.42 22.07 23.49
CA GLY A 90 -7.68 22.54 24.66
C GLY A 90 -6.84 21.50 25.42
N ASP A 91 -6.44 21.87 26.63
CA ASP A 91 -5.52 21.09 27.47
C ASP A 91 -6.14 19.83 28.08
N SER A 92 -7.47 19.71 28.07
CA SER A 92 -8.20 18.53 28.57
C SER A 92 -8.59 17.52 27.49
N SER A 93 -8.01 17.66 26.29
CA SER A 93 -8.30 16.79 25.17
C SER A 93 -8.11 15.31 25.48
N LYS A 94 -8.96 14.47 24.93
CA LYS A 94 -8.94 13.01 25.12
C LYS A 94 -7.94 12.31 24.20
N VAL A 95 -7.53 12.98 23.13
CA VAL A 95 -6.54 12.49 22.18
C VAL A 95 -5.45 13.54 21.93
N ALA A 96 -4.24 13.10 21.68
CA ALA A 96 -3.11 13.94 21.35
C ALA A 96 -2.22 13.28 20.25
N PRO A 97 -1.68 14.04 19.32
CA PRO A 97 -2.11 15.40 18.97
C PRO A 97 -3.58 15.40 18.50
N ILE A 98 -4.26 16.53 18.65
CA ILE A 98 -5.66 16.67 18.26
C ILE A 98 -5.72 16.64 16.72
N PRO A 99 -6.42 15.68 16.09
CA PRO A 99 -6.60 15.64 14.64
C PRO A 99 -7.51 16.79 14.19
N GLU A 100 -7.56 17.05 12.88
CA GLU A 100 -8.68 17.81 12.35
C GLU A 100 -9.95 16.98 12.50
N TRP A 101 -11.07 17.69 12.68
CA TRP A 101 -12.38 17.08 12.72
C TRP A 101 -13.43 18.12 12.34
N ASP A 102 -14.53 17.64 11.81
CA ASP A 102 -15.70 18.46 11.53
C ASP A 102 -16.96 17.63 11.76
N PHE A 103 -18.11 18.27 11.87
CA PHE A 103 -19.36 17.56 12.05
C PHE A 103 -20.50 18.17 11.23
N LYS A 104 -21.49 17.35 10.94
CA LYS A 104 -22.76 17.74 10.33
C LYS A 104 -23.91 17.15 11.10
N ARG A 105 -24.93 17.98 11.40
CA ARG A 105 -26.23 17.52 11.84
C ARG A 105 -26.97 16.95 10.64
N SER A 106 -27.53 15.78 10.78
CA SER A 106 -28.26 15.08 9.73
C SER A 106 -29.47 14.37 10.34
N THR A 107 -30.31 13.80 9.50
CA THR A 107 -31.46 13.00 9.91
C THR A 107 -31.41 11.63 9.27
N LEU A 108 -31.82 10.62 10.02
CA LEU A 108 -31.98 9.25 9.53
C LEU A 108 -33.39 8.77 9.93
N GLU A 109 -34.23 8.43 8.94
CA GLU A 109 -35.60 8.00 9.18
C GLU A 109 -36.44 9.02 10.00
N GLY A 110 -36.13 10.32 9.86
CA GLY A 110 -36.81 11.40 10.60
C GLY A 110 -36.25 11.70 11.98
N GLU A 111 -35.34 10.88 12.51
CA GLU A 111 -34.70 11.08 13.79
C GLU A 111 -33.35 11.81 13.63
N PRO A 112 -32.97 12.67 14.61
CA PRO A 112 -31.71 13.41 14.54
C PRO A 112 -30.51 12.50 14.75
N ILE A 113 -29.45 12.69 13.96
CA ILE A 113 -28.16 12.05 14.11
C ILE A 113 -27.03 13.09 13.96
N LEU A 114 -25.81 12.73 14.36
CA LEU A 114 -24.62 13.54 14.16
C LEU A 114 -23.59 12.76 13.38
N VAL A 115 -23.12 13.32 12.28
CA VAL A 115 -22.05 12.74 11.44
C VAL A 115 -20.76 13.49 11.75
N VAL A 116 -19.74 12.78 12.23
CA VAL A 116 -18.44 13.37 12.56
C VAL A 116 -17.40 12.85 11.57
N GLY A 117 -16.72 13.74 10.89
CA GLY A 117 -15.62 13.42 9.98
C GLY A 117 -14.27 13.61 10.66
N VAL A 118 -13.42 12.59 10.55
CA VAL A 118 -12.04 12.64 11.03
C VAL A 118 -11.10 12.37 9.85
N PRO A 119 -10.44 13.42 9.31
CA PRO A 119 -9.47 13.23 8.23
C PRO A 119 -8.20 12.53 8.72
N PRO A 120 -7.45 11.87 7.83
CA PRO A 120 -6.15 11.32 8.18
C PRO A 120 -5.14 12.44 8.45
N MET A 121 -4.45 12.38 9.59
CA MET A 121 -3.46 13.40 9.98
C MET A 121 -2.30 13.52 8.98
N LYS A 122 -2.00 12.45 8.23
CA LYS A 122 -0.97 12.44 7.19
C LYS A 122 -1.21 13.44 6.06
N ASN A 123 -2.44 13.91 5.89
CA ASN A 123 -2.81 14.90 4.87
C ASN A 123 -2.47 16.34 5.30
N ASP A 124 -2.27 16.60 6.58
CA ASP A 124 -1.79 17.89 7.09
C ASP A 124 -0.29 17.79 7.43
N THR A 125 0.53 18.55 6.71
CA THR A 125 1.99 18.53 6.87
C THR A 125 2.45 18.81 8.31
N ARG A 126 1.76 19.70 9.05
CA ARG A 126 2.12 20.05 10.44
C ARG A 126 1.69 18.95 11.41
N LYS A 127 0.49 18.39 11.23
CA LYS A 127 -0.02 17.31 12.08
C LYS A 127 0.66 15.98 11.79
N ALA A 128 1.03 15.72 10.54
CA ALA A 128 1.80 14.55 10.16
C ALA A 128 3.13 14.42 10.92
N GLN A 129 3.78 15.55 11.24
CA GLN A 129 5.01 15.57 12.04
C GLN A 129 4.81 15.19 13.52
N GLN A 130 3.57 15.19 14.00
CA GLN A 130 3.22 14.92 15.38
C GLN A 130 2.60 13.53 15.57
N MET A 131 2.43 12.75 14.48
CA MET A 131 1.85 11.39 14.54
C MET A 131 2.68 10.45 15.42
N PRO A 132 2.05 9.40 15.99
CA PRO A 132 0.63 9.06 15.84
C PRO A 132 -0.29 9.85 16.79
N CYS A 133 -1.57 9.95 16.43
CA CYS A 133 -2.62 10.33 17.34
C CYS A 133 -2.86 9.21 18.37
N PHE A 134 -2.97 9.55 19.64
CA PHE A 134 -3.20 8.55 20.70
C PHE A 134 -4.18 9.05 21.75
N VAL A 135 -4.84 8.13 22.46
CA VAL A 135 -5.72 8.43 23.58
C VAL A 135 -4.87 8.81 24.80
N CYS A 136 -5.01 10.04 25.29
CA CYS A 136 -4.15 10.62 26.33
C CYS A 136 -4.11 9.79 27.63
N SER A 137 -5.24 9.23 28.06
CA SER A 137 -5.32 8.41 29.28
C SER A 137 -4.57 7.08 29.19
N GLN A 138 -4.20 6.63 27.98
CA GLN A 138 -3.52 5.36 27.73
C GLN A 138 -2.05 5.54 27.32
N GLY A 139 -1.66 6.77 26.94
CA GLY A 139 -0.32 7.09 26.42
C GLY A 139 -0.05 6.52 25.03
N ILE A 140 1.04 6.97 24.39
CA ILE A 140 1.34 6.66 23.00
C ILE A 140 1.46 5.15 22.70
N ALA A 141 2.04 4.37 23.59
CA ALA A 141 2.29 2.93 23.36
C ALA A 141 1.01 2.08 23.37
N LYS A 142 0.01 2.46 24.18
CA LYS A 142 -1.23 1.71 24.34
C LYS A 142 -2.46 2.44 23.78
N GLY A 143 -2.37 3.75 23.60
CA GLY A 143 -3.46 4.61 23.16
C GLY A 143 -3.46 4.91 21.67
N SER A 144 -2.46 4.44 20.92
CA SER A 144 -2.40 4.62 19.47
C SER A 144 -3.12 3.47 18.77
N TYR A 145 -4.12 3.82 17.97
CA TYR A 145 -4.98 2.86 17.28
C TYR A 145 -4.87 2.99 15.77
N LYS A 146 -5.15 1.89 15.07
CA LYS A 146 -5.40 1.81 13.62
C LYS A 146 -6.76 1.18 13.37
N ARG A 147 -7.36 1.53 12.24
CA ARG A 147 -8.56 0.86 11.76
C ARG A 147 -8.17 -0.37 10.93
N LEU A 148 -8.75 -1.51 11.26
CA LEU A 148 -8.62 -2.74 10.49
C LEU A 148 -10.03 -3.35 10.37
N ASP A 149 -10.57 -3.32 9.15
CA ASP A 149 -11.97 -3.64 8.88
C ASP A 149 -12.91 -2.87 9.82
N ASP A 150 -13.76 -3.56 10.58
CA ASP A 150 -14.71 -3.03 11.54
C ASP A 150 -14.11 -2.74 12.93
N LYS A 151 -12.79 -2.96 13.14
CA LYS A 151 -12.18 -2.94 14.48
C LYS A 151 -11.07 -1.93 14.65
N ASN A 152 -11.04 -1.32 15.83
CA ASN A 152 -9.91 -0.53 16.28
C ASN A 152 -8.86 -1.46 16.92
N LYS A 153 -7.66 -1.54 16.35
CA LYS A 153 -6.52 -2.31 16.88
C LYS A 153 -5.41 -1.38 17.31
N HIS A 154 -4.68 -1.76 18.33
CA HIS A 154 -3.48 -1.02 18.73
C HIS A 154 -2.43 -1.04 17.63
N LEU A 155 -1.75 0.08 17.43
CA LEU A 155 -0.54 0.14 16.63
C LEU A 155 0.56 -0.69 17.30
N THR A 156 1.31 -1.42 16.51
CA THR A 156 2.55 -2.05 16.96
C THR A 156 3.64 -1.01 17.18
N HIS A 157 4.70 -1.35 17.91
CA HIS A 157 5.86 -0.46 18.09
C HIS A 157 6.48 -0.06 16.75
N TYR A 158 6.51 -0.96 15.78
CA TYR A 158 6.98 -0.67 14.43
C TYR A 158 6.09 0.37 13.72
N GLU A 159 4.78 0.22 13.78
CA GLU A 159 3.84 1.16 13.18
C GLU A 159 3.91 2.55 13.82
N ILE A 160 4.08 2.61 15.14
CA ILE A 160 4.34 3.87 15.85
C ILE A 160 5.62 4.52 15.32
N TYR A 161 6.71 3.74 15.22
CA TYR A 161 7.97 4.22 14.66
C TYR A 161 7.81 4.74 13.21
N GLN A 162 7.06 4.03 12.37
CA GLN A 162 6.79 4.46 10.99
C GLN A 162 6.07 5.81 10.94
N LEU A 163 5.03 5.99 11.73
CA LEU A 163 4.28 7.24 11.78
C LEU A 163 5.13 8.40 12.30
N GLN A 164 5.97 8.18 13.31
CA GLN A 164 6.88 9.20 13.87
C GLN A 164 7.98 9.63 12.92
N ASN A 165 8.38 8.78 11.99
CA ASN A 165 9.50 9.03 11.09
C ASN A 165 9.10 9.24 9.62
N ARG A 166 7.83 9.09 9.29
CA ARG A 166 7.35 9.12 7.90
C ARG A 166 7.70 10.42 7.13
N HIS A 167 7.90 11.54 7.82
CA HIS A 167 8.26 12.83 7.25
C HIS A 167 9.78 13.07 7.16
N LYS A 168 10.58 12.16 7.71
CA LYS A 168 12.06 12.24 7.65
C LYS A 168 12.54 11.49 6.41
N PRO A 169 13.64 11.92 5.78
CA PRO A 169 14.26 11.14 4.71
C PRO A 169 14.59 9.73 5.19
N ASP A 170 14.24 8.72 4.41
CA ASP A 170 14.71 7.36 4.63
C ASP A 170 16.14 7.27 4.06
N LEU A 171 17.10 6.94 4.90
CA LEU A 171 18.51 6.83 4.53
C LEU A 171 19.00 5.38 4.53
N SER A 172 18.09 4.42 4.61
CA SER A 172 18.42 2.99 4.69
C SER A 172 19.21 2.53 3.46
N ASP A 173 18.85 3.00 2.27
CA ASP A 173 19.53 2.63 1.02
C ASP A 173 20.93 3.25 0.86
N GLN A 174 21.32 4.17 1.76
CA GLN A 174 22.62 4.84 1.77
C GLN A 174 23.61 4.29 2.81
N GLN A 175 23.18 3.31 3.61
CA GLN A 175 24.02 2.74 4.66
C GLN A 175 25.17 1.94 4.06
N VAL A 176 26.33 1.97 4.73
CA VAL A 176 27.50 1.16 4.34
C VAL A 176 27.30 -0.27 4.84
N VAL A 177 27.47 -1.22 3.95
CA VAL A 177 27.52 -2.65 4.28
C VAL A 177 28.98 -3.03 4.48
N ARG A 178 29.45 -2.98 5.73
CA ARG A 178 30.89 -3.07 6.07
C ARG A 178 31.50 -4.40 5.72
N GLU A 179 30.74 -5.46 5.75
CA GLU A 179 31.17 -6.84 5.50
C GLU A 179 31.25 -7.14 4.00
N ALA A 180 30.66 -6.29 3.13
CA ALA A 180 30.64 -6.48 1.69
C ALA A 180 31.81 -5.76 1.01
N GLY A 181 32.40 -6.41 0.00
CA GLY A 181 33.47 -5.91 -0.85
C GLY A 181 33.07 -5.80 -2.33
N LEU A 182 33.98 -5.28 -3.15
CA LEU A 182 33.76 -5.21 -4.62
C LEU A 182 33.66 -6.59 -5.26
N GLU A 183 34.25 -7.60 -4.66
CA GLU A 183 34.19 -9.01 -5.06
C GLU A 183 32.80 -9.64 -4.92
N ASP A 184 31.92 -9.04 -4.12
CA ASP A 184 30.53 -9.48 -3.96
C ASP A 184 29.60 -8.92 -5.05
N LEU A 185 30.11 -8.04 -5.91
CA LEU A 185 29.33 -7.43 -6.99
C LEU A 185 29.47 -8.18 -8.31
N ASP A 186 28.36 -8.37 -9.03
CA ASP A 186 28.32 -8.96 -10.37
C ASP A 186 28.96 -8.02 -11.41
N ALA A 187 30.19 -8.37 -11.80
CA ALA A 187 30.96 -7.63 -12.79
C ALA A 187 30.29 -7.61 -14.17
N ASN A 188 29.57 -8.66 -14.55
CA ASN A 188 28.87 -8.75 -15.82
C ASN A 188 27.68 -7.78 -15.85
N LEU A 189 26.89 -7.74 -14.79
CA LEU A 189 25.78 -6.80 -14.65
C LEU A 189 26.28 -5.35 -14.66
N ILE A 190 27.34 -5.05 -13.94
CA ILE A 190 27.97 -3.70 -13.94
C ILE A 190 28.44 -3.33 -15.35
N ASN A 191 29.13 -4.23 -16.06
CA ASN A 191 29.58 -3.97 -17.42
C ASN A 191 28.41 -3.73 -18.38
N SER A 192 27.32 -4.49 -18.26
CA SER A 192 26.12 -4.28 -19.06
C SER A 192 25.51 -2.90 -18.85
N VAL A 193 25.48 -2.40 -17.60
CA VAL A 193 25.05 -1.03 -17.28
C VAL A 193 25.99 0.00 -17.90
N ILE A 194 27.30 -0.19 -17.81
CA ILE A 194 28.30 0.71 -18.40
C ILE A 194 28.13 0.79 -19.93
N ASP A 195 27.93 -0.34 -20.61
CA ASP A 195 27.73 -0.38 -22.06
C ASP A 195 26.44 0.33 -22.48
N ARG A 196 25.37 0.16 -21.68
CA ARG A 196 24.13 0.90 -21.87
C ARG A 196 24.32 2.41 -21.67
N LEU A 197 25.04 2.83 -20.64
CA LEU A 197 25.38 4.23 -20.41
C LEU A 197 26.19 4.82 -21.56
N ARG A 198 27.12 4.05 -22.17
CA ARG A 198 27.88 4.45 -23.37
C ARG A 198 26.97 4.63 -24.57
N THR A 199 26.09 3.66 -24.83
CA THR A 199 25.15 3.70 -25.97
C THR A 199 24.20 4.89 -25.87
N SER A 200 23.71 5.22 -24.64
CA SER A 200 22.84 6.36 -24.38
C SER A 200 23.56 7.71 -24.25
N GLN A 201 24.88 7.74 -24.42
CA GLN A 201 25.71 8.93 -24.22
C GLN A 201 25.46 9.66 -22.88
N SER A 202 25.27 8.88 -21.83
CA SER A 202 24.96 9.41 -20.51
C SER A 202 26.10 10.26 -19.94
N ARG A 203 25.76 11.36 -19.29
CA ARG A 203 26.73 12.19 -18.55
C ARG A 203 27.41 11.45 -17.39
N LEU A 204 26.86 10.32 -16.93
CA LEU A 204 27.46 9.48 -15.89
C LEU A 204 28.84 8.96 -16.28
N ILE A 205 29.08 8.71 -17.58
CA ILE A 205 30.34 8.17 -18.09
C ILE A 205 31.28 9.26 -18.67
N ASN A 206 30.91 10.55 -18.58
CA ASN A 206 31.80 11.63 -19.01
C ASN A 206 33.00 11.71 -18.06
N GLY A 207 34.23 11.67 -18.61
CA GLY A 207 35.50 11.71 -17.88
C GLY A 207 36.01 10.32 -17.52
N ASP A 208 36.22 10.05 -16.21
CA ASP A 208 36.69 8.76 -15.73
C ASP A 208 35.56 7.69 -15.84
N ASN A 209 35.79 6.67 -16.68
CA ASN A 209 34.90 5.59 -16.99
C ASN A 209 35.26 4.27 -16.25
N SER A 210 36.13 4.34 -15.24
CA SER A 210 36.42 3.19 -14.41
C SER A 210 35.15 2.66 -13.71
N ILE A 211 35.08 1.36 -13.49
CA ILE A 211 33.98 0.72 -12.76
C ILE A 211 33.71 1.46 -11.45
N THR A 212 34.79 1.73 -10.69
CA THR A 212 34.69 2.46 -9.41
C THR A 212 34.08 3.86 -9.57
N SER A 213 34.44 4.60 -10.63
CA SER A 213 33.87 5.91 -10.90
C SER A 213 32.38 5.83 -11.21
N VAL A 214 31.95 4.87 -12.03
CA VAL A 214 30.55 4.66 -12.40
C VAL A 214 29.74 4.24 -11.17
N LEU A 215 30.20 3.25 -10.40
CA LEU A 215 29.53 2.81 -9.18
C LEU A 215 29.36 3.94 -8.16
N ARG A 216 30.38 4.83 -8.03
CA ARG A 216 30.30 6.01 -7.17
C ARG A 216 29.25 7.00 -7.65
N LYS A 217 29.17 7.27 -8.95
CA LYS A 217 28.18 8.17 -9.55
C LYS A 217 26.77 7.60 -9.47
N LEU A 218 26.62 6.27 -9.49
CA LEU A 218 25.35 5.57 -9.27
C LEU A 218 24.99 5.47 -7.78
N SER A 219 25.87 5.96 -6.88
CA SER A 219 25.68 5.84 -5.42
C SER A 219 25.62 4.40 -4.92
N SER A 220 26.36 3.50 -5.61
CA SER A 220 26.52 2.09 -5.22
C SER A 220 27.69 1.88 -4.27
N ILE A 221 28.67 2.79 -4.32
CA ILE A 221 29.78 2.88 -3.34
C ILE A 221 29.95 4.32 -2.89
N ASN A 222 30.51 4.50 -1.72
CA ASN A 222 30.87 5.82 -1.20
C ASN A 222 32.24 6.32 -1.71
N LYS A 223 32.68 7.50 -1.23
CA LYS A 223 33.97 8.09 -1.62
C LYS A 223 35.18 7.26 -1.20
N ARG A 224 35.04 6.38 -0.21
CA ARG A 224 36.11 5.48 0.29
C ARG A 224 36.13 4.15 -0.47
N GLY A 225 35.17 3.92 -1.38
CA GLY A 225 35.00 2.64 -2.09
C GLY A 225 34.22 1.58 -1.29
N GLU A 226 33.65 1.95 -0.14
CA GLU A 226 32.82 1.05 0.65
C GLU A 226 31.46 0.86 -0.02
N ILE A 227 30.96 -0.39 -0.01
CA ILE A 227 29.70 -0.75 -0.63
C ILE A 227 28.52 -0.11 0.13
N LEU A 228 27.65 0.58 -0.60
CA LEU A 228 26.37 1.06 -0.07
C LEU A 228 25.29 -0.01 -0.22
N PHE A 229 24.31 0.02 0.64
CA PHE A 229 23.19 -0.92 0.64
C PHE A 229 22.48 -0.98 -0.74
N ALA A 230 22.20 0.19 -1.35
CA ALA A 230 21.66 0.24 -2.70
C ALA A 230 22.56 -0.45 -3.73
N GLY A 231 23.88 -0.29 -3.60
CA GLY A 231 24.85 -0.91 -4.49
C GLY A 231 24.84 -2.43 -4.38
N LEU A 232 24.82 -2.95 -3.15
CA LEU A 232 24.72 -4.38 -2.90
C LEU A 232 23.43 -4.98 -3.43
N LEU A 233 22.29 -4.34 -3.18
CA LEU A 233 20.99 -4.85 -3.64
C LEU A 233 20.81 -4.79 -5.16
N CYS A 234 21.43 -3.81 -5.84
CA CYS A 234 21.29 -3.67 -7.28
C CYS A 234 22.34 -4.43 -8.10
N PHE A 235 23.53 -4.68 -7.53
CA PHE A 235 24.66 -5.26 -8.24
C PHE A 235 25.29 -6.46 -7.53
N GLY A 236 24.89 -6.81 -6.31
CA GLY A 236 25.45 -7.95 -5.60
C GLY A 236 25.13 -9.27 -6.29
N GLU A 237 26.09 -10.22 -6.34
CA GLU A 237 25.82 -11.57 -6.82
C GLU A 237 24.78 -12.27 -5.95
N TYR A 238 24.91 -12.16 -4.62
CA TYR A 238 24.00 -12.79 -3.66
C TYR A 238 23.82 -11.91 -2.40
N PRO A 239 23.02 -10.82 -2.48
CA PRO A 239 22.78 -9.91 -1.35
C PRO A 239 22.21 -10.61 -0.10
N GLN A 240 21.54 -11.74 -0.28
CA GLN A 240 20.93 -12.54 0.78
C GLN A 240 21.97 -13.18 1.72
N GLN A 241 23.24 -13.21 1.32
CA GLN A 241 24.35 -13.57 2.23
C GLN A 241 24.41 -12.64 3.44
N TYR A 242 24.13 -11.35 3.22
CA TYR A 242 24.16 -10.31 4.25
C TYR A 242 22.77 -10.01 4.81
N PHE A 243 21.73 -10.15 3.98
CA PHE A 243 20.34 -9.85 4.30
C PHE A 243 19.42 -11.01 3.91
N PRO A 244 19.37 -12.08 4.70
CA PRO A 244 18.72 -13.35 4.32
C PRO A 244 17.23 -13.25 3.97
N GLN A 245 16.52 -12.20 4.42
CA GLN A 245 15.08 -12.03 4.17
C GLN A 245 14.76 -11.05 3.02
N LEU A 246 15.78 -10.52 2.34
CA LEU A 246 15.56 -9.59 1.23
C LEU A 246 15.41 -10.33 -0.10
N PHE A 247 14.30 -11.06 -0.24
CA PHE A 247 13.90 -11.76 -1.45
C PHE A 247 12.41 -11.53 -1.74
N VAL A 248 11.93 -11.99 -2.89
CA VAL A 248 10.51 -12.04 -3.23
C VAL A 248 10.02 -13.48 -3.09
N ASP A 249 9.00 -13.73 -2.27
CA ASP A 249 8.37 -15.03 -2.07
C ASP A 249 7.08 -15.13 -2.89
N VAL A 250 7.08 -15.93 -3.93
CA VAL A 250 5.90 -16.20 -4.76
C VAL A 250 5.25 -17.49 -4.29
N SER A 251 3.98 -17.40 -3.85
CA SER A 251 3.25 -18.54 -3.28
C SER A 251 1.85 -18.65 -3.89
N LYS A 252 1.51 -19.81 -4.47
CA LYS A 252 0.15 -20.12 -4.96
C LYS A 252 -0.62 -20.87 -3.90
N HIS A 253 -1.79 -20.37 -3.54
CA HIS A 253 -2.70 -20.93 -2.56
C HIS A 253 -3.84 -21.70 -3.25
N PRO A 254 -4.35 -22.80 -2.64
CA PRO A 254 -5.38 -23.63 -3.26
C PRO A 254 -6.78 -22.97 -3.35
N GLY A 255 -6.99 -21.86 -2.64
CA GLY A 255 -8.31 -21.21 -2.56
C GLY A 255 -8.23 -19.68 -2.58
N LYS A 256 -9.26 -19.05 -2.00
CA LYS A 256 -9.35 -17.57 -1.89
C LYS A 256 -8.67 -17.00 -0.65
N GLN A 257 -8.17 -17.84 0.24
CA GLN A 257 -7.52 -17.46 1.49
C GLN A 257 -6.26 -18.32 1.71
N LYS A 258 -5.34 -17.82 2.54
CA LYS A 258 -4.20 -18.62 2.99
C LYS A 258 -4.71 -19.84 3.74
N SER A 259 -4.29 -21.03 3.31
CA SER A 259 -4.74 -22.27 3.93
C SER A 259 -4.28 -22.36 5.38
N VAL A 260 -5.21 -22.68 6.27
CA VAL A 260 -4.91 -23.07 7.66
C VAL A 260 -4.73 -24.58 7.79
N ASP A 261 -5.05 -25.34 6.71
CA ASP A 261 -4.83 -26.77 6.65
C ASP A 261 -3.33 -27.08 6.53
N THR A 262 -2.85 -27.98 7.39
CA THR A 262 -1.45 -28.39 7.43
C THR A 262 -1.07 -29.36 6.31
N SER A 263 -2.04 -29.95 5.61
CA SER A 263 -1.79 -30.94 4.57
C SER A 263 -1.33 -30.31 3.24
N VAL A 264 -1.90 -29.16 2.84
CA VAL A 264 -1.53 -28.43 1.62
C VAL A 264 -1.54 -26.92 1.91
N ARG A 265 -0.37 -26.39 2.22
CA ARG A 265 -0.22 -24.92 2.45
C ARG A 265 -0.10 -24.16 1.15
N PHE A 266 0.65 -24.70 0.19
CA PHE A 266 0.94 -24.10 -1.11
C PHE A 266 0.83 -25.16 -2.20
N GLU A 267 0.26 -24.80 -3.35
CA GLU A 267 0.34 -25.61 -4.56
C GLU A 267 1.66 -25.39 -5.31
N HIS A 268 2.22 -24.19 -5.18
CA HIS A 268 3.51 -23.81 -5.73
C HIS A 268 4.14 -22.75 -4.84
N ARG A 269 5.47 -22.80 -4.67
CA ARG A 269 6.24 -21.75 -4.00
C ARG A 269 7.59 -21.59 -4.69
N ARG A 270 7.98 -20.33 -4.91
CA ARG A 270 9.28 -19.95 -5.45
C ARG A 270 9.85 -18.81 -4.61
N VAL A 271 11.04 -18.98 -4.10
CA VAL A 271 11.85 -17.93 -3.49
C VAL A 271 12.73 -17.33 -4.58
N CYS A 272 12.60 -16.04 -4.81
CA CYS A 272 13.32 -15.30 -5.85
C CYS A 272 14.40 -14.46 -5.19
N GLU A 273 15.64 -14.90 -5.32
CA GLU A 273 16.85 -14.36 -4.67
C GLU A 273 17.75 -13.64 -5.68
N GLY A 274 18.91 -13.16 -5.24
CA GLY A 274 19.86 -12.41 -6.05
C GLY A 274 19.65 -10.90 -5.98
N PRO A 275 20.26 -10.14 -6.88
CA PRO A 275 20.03 -8.69 -7.00
C PRO A 275 18.59 -8.38 -7.41
N ILE A 276 18.15 -7.13 -7.19
CA ILE A 276 16.75 -6.73 -7.39
C ILE A 276 16.21 -7.09 -8.78
N ASN A 277 17.02 -6.91 -9.83
CA ASN A 277 16.60 -7.27 -11.19
C ASN A 277 16.29 -8.76 -11.34
N ALA A 278 17.13 -9.63 -10.80
CA ALA A 278 16.90 -11.08 -10.78
C ALA A 278 15.64 -11.44 -9.96
N GLN A 279 15.50 -10.86 -8.78
CA GLN A 279 14.30 -11.07 -7.95
C GLN A 279 13.01 -10.71 -8.68
N VAL A 280 12.97 -9.55 -9.35
CA VAL A 280 11.80 -9.06 -10.09
C VAL A 280 11.49 -9.98 -11.27
N GLU A 281 12.49 -10.31 -12.10
CA GLU A 281 12.31 -11.17 -13.28
C GLU A 281 11.87 -12.59 -12.88
N ASP A 282 12.52 -13.18 -11.88
CA ASP A 282 12.16 -14.50 -11.36
C ASP A 282 10.75 -14.52 -10.78
N ALA A 283 10.35 -13.47 -10.06
CA ALA A 283 9.01 -13.36 -9.47
C ALA A 283 7.92 -13.20 -10.56
N ILE A 284 8.19 -12.42 -11.62
CA ILE A 284 7.30 -12.32 -12.78
C ILE A 284 7.15 -13.68 -13.45
N ASN A 285 8.26 -14.35 -13.77
CA ASN A 285 8.25 -15.65 -14.44
C ASN A 285 7.56 -16.72 -13.59
N ALA A 286 7.82 -16.75 -12.28
CA ALA A 286 7.16 -17.67 -11.35
C ALA A 286 5.64 -17.42 -11.27
N THR A 287 5.23 -16.15 -11.29
CA THR A 287 3.82 -15.78 -11.26
C THR A 287 3.12 -16.15 -12.57
N LEU A 288 3.70 -15.79 -13.72
CA LEU A 288 3.17 -16.13 -15.04
C LEU A 288 3.09 -17.65 -15.26
N GLY A 289 4.07 -18.40 -14.75
CA GLY A 289 4.10 -19.86 -14.87
C GLY A 289 2.96 -20.61 -14.17
N VAL A 290 2.25 -19.96 -13.22
CA VAL A 290 1.14 -20.54 -12.48
C VAL A 290 -0.21 -19.86 -12.75
N LEU A 291 -0.20 -18.73 -13.47
CA LEU A 291 -1.41 -18.08 -13.97
C LEU A 291 -1.93 -18.82 -15.23
N ASN A 292 -3.26 -18.77 -15.45
CA ASN A 292 -3.82 -19.32 -16.66
C ASN A 292 -3.47 -18.43 -17.86
N THR A 293 -3.44 -19.08 -19.02
CA THR A 293 -3.24 -18.41 -20.30
C THR A 293 -4.54 -18.47 -21.11
N ARG A 294 -4.95 -17.36 -21.68
CA ARG A 294 -6.08 -17.29 -22.58
C ARG A 294 -5.56 -17.14 -24.03
N TYR A 295 -6.35 -17.68 -24.96
CA TYR A 295 -6.07 -17.55 -26.38
C TYR A 295 -6.96 -16.45 -26.94
N VAL A 296 -6.35 -15.38 -27.47
CA VAL A 296 -7.06 -14.22 -28.03
C VAL A 296 -6.87 -14.19 -29.51
N GLU A 297 -7.97 -14.22 -30.26
CA GLU A 297 -7.94 -14.06 -31.72
C GLU A 297 -7.77 -12.58 -32.06
N ARG A 298 -6.66 -12.23 -32.73
CA ARG A 298 -6.42 -10.88 -33.28
C ARG A 298 -6.29 -10.98 -34.81
N GLY A 299 -7.42 -10.80 -35.49
CA GLY A 299 -7.48 -10.92 -36.94
C GLY A 299 -7.26 -12.36 -37.41
N ARG A 300 -6.09 -12.67 -37.96
CA ARG A 300 -5.73 -14.03 -38.45
C ARG A 300 -4.77 -14.78 -37.52
N THR A 301 -4.37 -14.19 -36.42
CA THR A 301 -3.43 -14.79 -35.46
C THR A 301 -4.13 -15.07 -34.15
N VAL A 302 -3.74 -16.16 -33.52
CA VAL A 302 -4.14 -16.49 -32.15
C VAL A 302 -2.93 -16.23 -31.26
N GLU A 303 -3.06 -15.31 -30.34
CA GLU A 303 -2.01 -14.94 -29.39
C GLU A 303 -2.34 -15.54 -28.03
N GLN A 304 -1.31 -16.05 -27.36
CA GLN A 304 -1.41 -16.46 -25.96
C GLN A 304 -1.17 -15.26 -25.07
N GLU A 305 -2.15 -14.92 -24.26
CA GLU A 305 -2.05 -13.84 -23.30
C GLU A 305 -2.25 -14.41 -21.88
N PRO A 306 -1.37 -14.03 -20.91
CA PRO A 306 -1.62 -14.37 -19.52
C PRO A 306 -2.89 -13.66 -19.02
N GLU A 307 -3.59 -14.27 -18.07
CA GLU A 307 -4.82 -13.71 -17.52
C GLU A 307 -4.61 -12.35 -16.82
N ILE A 308 -3.42 -12.07 -16.30
CA ILE A 308 -2.98 -10.73 -15.86
C ILE A 308 -1.82 -10.31 -16.77
N PRO A 309 -1.86 -9.13 -17.40
CA PRO A 309 -0.79 -8.66 -18.27
C PRO A 309 0.57 -8.61 -17.57
N GLU A 310 1.62 -9.07 -18.24
CA GLU A 310 2.99 -9.06 -17.69
C GLU A 310 3.41 -7.65 -17.24
N VAL A 311 3.05 -6.61 -17.99
CA VAL A 311 3.39 -5.21 -17.65
C VAL A 311 2.80 -4.78 -16.30
N VAL A 312 1.64 -5.32 -15.92
CA VAL A 312 1.00 -5.05 -14.61
C VAL A 312 1.77 -5.74 -13.49
N LEU A 313 2.15 -7.01 -13.68
CA LEU A 313 2.95 -7.75 -12.70
C LEU A 313 4.33 -7.12 -12.52
N ARG A 314 4.99 -6.77 -13.63
CA ARG A 314 6.30 -6.10 -13.63
C ARG A 314 6.25 -4.80 -12.82
N GLU A 315 5.30 -3.93 -13.11
CA GLU A 315 5.15 -2.65 -12.41
C GLU A 315 4.86 -2.86 -10.91
N ALA A 316 3.92 -3.75 -10.58
CA ALA A 316 3.54 -4.00 -9.20
C ALA A 316 4.67 -4.62 -8.35
N ILE A 317 5.39 -5.61 -8.90
CA ILE A 317 6.51 -6.28 -8.22
C ILE A 317 7.71 -5.35 -8.10
N THR A 318 8.05 -4.62 -9.17
CA THR A 318 9.13 -3.62 -9.13
C THR A 318 8.86 -2.55 -8.07
N ASN A 319 7.64 -2.00 -8.04
CA ASN A 319 7.25 -1.02 -7.03
C ASN A 319 7.31 -1.60 -5.61
N ALA A 320 6.87 -2.83 -5.42
CA ALA A 320 6.92 -3.49 -4.11
C ALA A 320 8.36 -3.61 -3.59
N VAL A 321 9.32 -3.95 -4.43
CA VAL A 321 10.74 -4.04 -4.05
C VAL A 321 11.37 -2.65 -3.93
N MET A 322 11.07 -1.73 -4.85
CA MET A 322 11.69 -0.39 -4.88
C MET A 322 11.22 0.49 -3.72
N HIS A 323 9.96 0.37 -3.32
CA HIS A 323 9.35 1.25 -2.30
C HIS A 323 9.20 0.61 -0.92
N ARG A 324 9.59 -0.66 -0.72
CA ARG A 324 9.53 -1.29 0.60
C ARG A 324 10.35 -0.52 1.63
N ASP A 325 10.03 -0.74 2.89
CA ASP A 325 10.87 -0.33 4.01
C ASP A 325 12.11 -1.25 4.12
N TYR A 326 13.29 -0.64 4.06
CA TYR A 326 14.59 -1.29 4.30
C TYR A 326 15.18 -0.95 5.66
N GLY A 327 14.40 -0.32 6.54
CA GLY A 327 14.82 0.02 7.90
C GLY A 327 15.03 -1.22 8.78
N PRO A 328 15.67 -1.04 9.96
CA PRO A 328 16.14 -2.15 10.81
C PRO A 328 15.06 -3.15 11.24
N VAL A 329 13.81 -2.72 11.34
CA VAL A 329 12.71 -3.61 11.74
C VAL A 329 12.16 -4.39 10.56
N ALA A 330 11.98 -3.73 9.41
CA ALA A 330 11.37 -4.32 8.22
C ALA A 330 12.35 -5.14 7.37
N ILE A 331 13.65 -5.03 7.62
CA ILE A 331 14.68 -5.78 6.90
C ILE A 331 14.55 -7.31 7.07
N SER A 332 13.85 -7.75 8.12
CA SER A 332 13.56 -9.15 8.41
C SER A 332 12.30 -9.69 7.74
N GLU A 333 11.60 -8.88 6.94
CA GLU A 333 10.42 -9.29 6.20
C GLU A 333 10.71 -9.33 4.70
N GLN A 334 10.14 -10.30 3.99
CA GLN A 334 10.22 -10.41 2.52
C GLN A 334 9.09 -9.65 1.83
N VAL A 335 9.24 -9.41 0.53
CA VAL A 335 8.13 -9.05 -0.35
C VAL A 335 7.37 -10.34 -0.70
N GLY A 336 6.05 -10.33 -0.53
CA GLY A 336 5.19 -11.49 -0.84
C GLY A 336 4.39 -11.27 -2.12
N VAL A 337 4.31 -12.31 -2.95
CA VAL A 337 3.38 -12.42 -4.08
C VAL A 337 2.50 -13.64 -3.80
N ASP A 338 1.33 -13.40 -3.28
CA ASP A 338 0.35 -14.43 -2.93
C ASP A 338 -0.67 -14.59 -4.08
N ILE A 339 -0.72 -15.76 -4.71
CA ILE A 339 -1.61 -16.06 -5.83
C ILE A 339 -2.76 -16.90 -5.31
N PHE A 340 -3.96 -16.32 -5.33
CA PHE A 340 -5.21 -16.96 -4.96
C PHE A 340 -6.01 -17.38 -6.20
N SER A 341 -7.10 -18.13 -6.02
CA SER A 341 -7.95 -18.55 -7.13
C SER A 341 -8.63 -17.40 -7.88
N ASP A 342 -8.82 -16.25 -7.24
CA ASP A 342 -9.53 -15.07 -7.77
C ASP A 342 -8.67 -13.81 -7.94
N ARG A 343 -7.46 -13.77 -7.38
CA ARG A 343 -6.59 -12.59 -7.38
C ARG A 343 -5.12 -12.92 -7.13
N VAL A 344 -4.28 -11.95 -7.41
CA VAL A 344 -2.88 -11.89 -6.97
C VAL A 344 -2.73 -10.72 -6.00
N GLU A 345 -2.12 -10.96 -4.86
CA GLU A 345 -1.77 -9.93 -3.88
C GLU A 345 -0.25 -9.75 -3.83
N ILE A 346 0.21 -8.53 -4.04
CA ILE A 346 1.64 -8.19 -3.94
C ILE A 346 1.80 -7.27 -2.74
N ARG A 347 2.44 -7.78 -1.69
CA ARG A 347 2.59 -7.09 -0.40
C ARG A 347 4.05 -6.80 -0.11
N ASN A 348 4.34 -5.56 0.27
CA ASN A 348 5.65 -5.16 0.77
C ASN A 348 5.58 -4.59 2.19
N PRO A 349 6.64 -4.78 3.01
CA PRO A 349 6.79 -4.10 4.29
C PRO A 349 6.93 -2.59 4.12
N GLY A 350 6.36 -1.83 5.05
CA GLY A 350 6.30 -0.38 5.02
C GLY A 350 5.06 0.16 4.32
N GLY A 351 4.36 1.07 5.01
CA GLY A 351 3.21 1.79 4.43
C GLY A 351 3.64 2.87 3.44
N LEU A 352 2.66 3.61 2.94
CA LEU A 352 2.91 4.75 2.05
C LEU A 352 3.82 5.78 2.74
N TRP A 353 4.84 6.27 2.02
CA TRP A 353 5.89 7.14 2.55
C TRP A 353 5.67 8.61 2.18
N GLY A 354 6.17 9.51 3.04
CA GLY A 354 6.11 10.96 2.82
C GLY A 354 4.66 11.46 2.78
N ASP A 355 4.33 12.24 1.76
CA ASP A 355 3.00 12.81 1.51
C ASP A 355 2.08 11.90 0.70
N ARG A 356 2.50 10.65 0.44
CA ARG A 356 1.70 9.71 -0.35
C ARG A 356 0.49 9.21 0.42
N THR A 357 -0.65 9.23 -0.25
CA THR A 357 -1.95 8.70 0.18
C THR A 357 -2.57 7.88 -0.94
N LEU A 358 -3.58 7.09 -0.67
CA LEU A 358 -4.31 6.36 -1.72
C LEU A 358 -4.92 7.30 -2.76
N ASP A 359 -5.35 8.49 -2.35
CA ASP A 359 -6.01 9.47 -3.22
C ASP A 359 -5.04 10.13 -4.21
N ASN A 360 -3.73 10.22 -3.89
CA ASN A 360 -2.73 10.86 -4.74
C ASN A 360 -1.73 9.88 -5.37
N LEU A 361 -1.96 8.57 -5.22
CA LEU A 361 -1.01 7.55 -5.69
C LEU A 361 -0.78 7.59 -7.21
N GLY A 362 -1.81 7.96 -7.99
CA GLY A 362 -1.79 8.05 -9.45
C GLY A 362 -1.61 9.47 -10.00
N ASP A 363 -1.10 10.43 -9.23
CA ASP A 363 -0.97 11.84 -9.64
C ASP A 363 0.18 12.14 -10.62
N GLY A 364 0.95 11.13 -11.01
CA GLY A 364 2.07 11.26 -11.95
C GLY A 364 3.39 11.69 -11.30
N ARG A 365 3.45 11.95 -9.99
CA ARG A 365 4.69 12.27 -9.29
C ARG A 365 5.46 11.00 -8.91
N SER A 366 6.76 10.95 -9.18
CA SER A 366 7.65 9.91 -8.68
C SER A 366 8.30 10.37 -7.37
N VAL A 367 7.95 9.72 -6.25
CA VAL A 367 8.53 10.02 -4.93
C VAL A 367 9.00 8.70 -4.32
N PRO A 368 10.22 8.25 -4.66
CA PRO A 368 10.74 6.99 -4.15
C PRO A 368 11.10 7.11 -2.67
N ARG A 369 10.74 6.09 -1.89
CA ARG A 369 11.21 5.94 -0.50
C ARG A 369 12.72 5.71 -0.47
N ASN A 370 13.24 4.93 -1.42
CA ASN A 370 14.64 4.54 -1.54
C ASN A 370 15.25 5.17 -2.81
N PRO A 371 15.68 6.44 -2.77
CA PRO A 371 16.05 7.19 -3.96
C PRO A 371 17.32 6.66 -4.64
N PHE A 372 18.24 6.03 -3.92
CA PHE A 372 19.47 5.48 -4.51
C PHE A 372 19.19 4.16 -5.23
N ILE A 373 18.35 3.30 -4.65
CA ILE A 373 17.85 2.10 -5.33
C ILE A 373 17.09 2.49 -6.60
N ALA A 374 16.12 3.40 -6.49
CA ALA A 374 15.30 3.85 -7.61
C ALA A 374 16.16 4.43 -8.75
N LYS A 375 17.14 5.27 -8.41
CA LYS A 375 18.11 5.83 -9.38
C LYS A 375 18.90 4.72 -10.06
N THR A 376 19.42 3.76 -9.31
CA THR A 376 20.28 2.70 -9.86
C THR A 376 19.48 1.80 -10.78
N LEU A 377 18.26 1.38 -10.38
CA LEU A 377 17.38 0.53 -11.17
C LEU A 377 16.94 1.16 -12.50
N SER A 378 16.97 2.49 -12.64
CA SER A 378 16.70 3.15 -13.91
C SER A 378 17.81 2.95 -14.97
N TYR A 379 18.93 2.37 -14.58
CA TYR A 379 20.04 2.02 -15.48
C TYR A 379 20.26 0.51 -15.60
N VAL A 380 19.77 -0.27 -14.65
CA VAL A 380 19.89 -1.74 -14.66
C VAL A 380 18.94 -2.31 -15.72
N PRO A 381 19.47 -3.14 -16.66
CA PRO A 381 18.65 -3.74 -17.71
C PRO A 381 17.70 -4.79 -17.15
N ALA A 382 16.50 -4.84 -17.72
CA ALA A 382 15.62 -6.00 -17.70
C ALA A 382 15.96 -6.94 -18.88
N ASN A 383 15.43 -8.14 -18.90
CA ASN A 383 15.73 -9.15 -19.93
C ASN A 383 15.36 -8.70 -21.36
N ASP A 384 14.40 -7.79 -21.52
CA ASP A 384 13.85 -7.30 -22.80
C ASP A 384 14.50 -6.01 -23.32
N LYS A 385 15.67 -5.63 -22.84
CA LYS A 385 16.38 -4.36 -23.13
C LYS A 385 15.77 -3.11 -22.52
N ALA A 386 14.62 -3.17 -21.88
CA ALA A 386 14.09 -2.09 -21.06
C ALA A 386 14.92 -1.91 -19.77
N THR A 387 14.58 -0.95 -18.94
CA THR A 387 15.10 -0.84 -17.56
C THR A 387 14.11 -1.44 -16.59
N ILE A 388 14.59 -1.86 -15.43
CA ILE A 388 13.74 -2.39 -14.35
C ILE A 388 12.75 -1.33 -13.88
N ALA A 389 13.17 -0.07 -13.78
CA ALA A 389 12.32 1.05 -13.36
C ALA A 389 12.46 2.25 -14.31
N GLU A 390 11.35 2.89 -14.67
CA GLU A 390 11.35 4.10 -15.52
C GLU A 390 11.37 5.40 -14.70
N ASN A 391 10.98 5.37 -13.44
CA ASN A 391 10.91 6.52 -12.51
C ASN A 391 10.12 7.75 -13.02
N GLN A 392 9.13 7.53 -13.89
CA GLN A 392 8.33 8.61 -14.50
C GLN A 392 7.02 8.93 -13.75
N GLY A 393 6.71 8.20 -12.68
CA GLY A 393 5.47 8.38 -11.92
C GLY A 393 4.20 7.88 -12.63
N SER A 394 4.31 7.28 -13.82
CA SER A 394 3.20 6.81 -14.66
C SER A 394 2.80 5.35 -14.39
N GLY A 395 3.49 4.62 -13.53
CA GLY A 395 3.32 3.18 -13.33
C GLY A 395 1.91 2.77 -12.90
N ILE A 396 1.33 3.48 -11.95
CA ILE A 396 -0.06 3.22 -11.49
C ILE A 396 -1.06 3.38 -12.65
N GLN A 397 -0.93 4.45 -13.43
CA GLN A 397 -1.81 4.73 -14.57
C GLN A 397 -1.65 3.66 -15.66
N ARG A 398 -0.40 3.19 -15.91
CA ARG A 398 -0.12 2.09 -16.85
C ARG A 398 -0.76 0.78 -16.40
N MET A 399 -0.65 0.43 -15.11
CA MET A 399 -1.32 -0.76 -14.55
C MET A 399 -2.84 -0.67 -14.74
N GLN A 400 -3.44 0.47 -14.42
CA GLN A 400 -4.88 0.70 -14.57
C GLN A 400 -5.33 0.56 -16.04
N ALA A 401 -4.61 1.20 -16.95
CA ALA A 401 -4.90 1.14 -18.39
C ALA A 401 -4.76 -0.29 -18.94
N ALA A 402 -3.70 -1.01 -18.56
CA ALA A 402 -3.48 -2.38 -19.02
C ALA A 402 -4.55 -3.35 -18.49
N MET A 403 -4.94 -3.24 -17.22
CA MET A 403 -6.03 -4.06 -16.64
C MET A 403 -7.35 -3.80 -17.38
N MET A 404 -7.69 -2.53 -17.63
CA MET A 404 -8.90 -2.15 -18.34
C MET A 404 -8.91 -2.67 -19.79
N GLN A 405 -7.78 -2.56 -20.52
CA GLN A 405 -7.65 -3.10 -21.88
C GLN A 405 -7.85 -4.62 -21.97
N HIS A 406 -7.56 -5.35 -20.87
CA HIS A 406 -7.75 -6.78 -20.76
C HIS A 406 -9.12 -7.17 -20.18
N GLY A 407 -10.04 -6.20 -19.98
CA GLY A 407 -11.37 -6.44 -19.40
C GLY A 407 -11.33 -6.86 -17.93
N LEU A 408 -10.25 -6.53 -17.21
CA LEU A 408 -10.07 -6.86 -15.81
C LEU A 408 -10.46 -5.69 -14.90
N PRO A 409 -10.88 -5.96 -13.66
CA PRO A 409 -11.11 -4.92 -12.67
C PRO A 409 -9.85 -4.09 -12.42
N GLN A 410 -10.04 -2.82 -12.09
CA GLN A 410 -8.93 -1.95 -11.72
C GLN A 410 -8.15 -2.52 -10.53
N PRO A 411 -6.81 -2.31 -10.48
CA PRO A 411 -6.01 -2.67 -9.32
C PRO A 411 -6.57 -2.02 -8.06
N LYS A 412 -6.69 -2.77 -6.97
CA LYS A 412 -7.01 -2.21 -5.66
C LYS A 412 -5.74 -2.05 -4.84
N PHE A 413 -5.66 -0.96 -4.11
CA PHE A 413 -4.54 -0.63 -3.25
C PHE A 413 -5.02 -0.63 -1.80
N HIS A 414 -4.29 -1.34 -0.96
CA HIS A 414 -4.55 -1.39 0.47
C HIS A 414 -3.32 -0.87 1.22
N ALA A 415 -3.48 0.26 1.91
CA ALA A 415 -2.42 0.89 2.67
C ALA A 415 -2.64 0.72 4.17
N GLU A 416 -1.81 -0.08 4.79
CA GLU A 416 -1.67 -0.15 6.24
C GLU A 416 -0.52 0.77 6.70
N VAL A 417 -0.42 1.02 8.01
CA VAL A 417 0.70 1.80 8.56
C VAL A 417 2.04 1.09 8.30
N GLY A 418 2.08 -0.22 8.49
CA GLY A 418 3.31 -1.03 8.38
C GLY A 418 3.43 -1.84 7.09
N ALA A 419 2.50 -1.75 6.15
CA ALA A 419 2.54 -2.51 4.91
C ALA A 419 1.76 -1.83 3.78
N PHE A 420 2.08 -2.20 2.54
CA PHE A 420 1.29 -1.81 1.37
C PHE A 420 1.02 -3.05 0.51
N THR A 421 -0.21 -3.17 0.01
CA THR A 421 -0.63 -4.31 -0.81
C THR A 421 -1.32 -3.84 -2.08
N VAL A 422 -0.88 -4.39 -3.22
CA VAL A 422 -1.56 -4.27 -4.51
C VAL A 422 -2.36 -5.55 -4.75
N ILE A 423 -3.64 -5.42 -5.07
CA ILE A 423 -4.55 -6.52 -5.34
C ILE A 423 -4.95 -6.46 -6.82
N LEU A 424 -4.62 -7.51 -7.56
CA LEU A 424 -4.91 -7.69 -8.98
C LEU A 424 -5.90 -8.83 -9.13
N TYR A 425 -7.13 -8.54 -9.55
CA TYR A 425 -8.14 -9.57 -9.80
C TYR A 425 -7.87 -10.30 -11.10
N ARG A 426 -8.03 -11.64 -11.08
CA ARG A 426 -7.71 -12.54 -12.19
C ARG A 426 -8.87 -12.71 -13.18
N HIS A 427 -10.10 -12.45 -12.76
CA HIS A 427 -11.30 -12.62 -13.57
C HIS A 427 -11.94 -11.27 -13.86
N GLY A 428 -12.59 -11.16 -15.03
CA GLY A 428 -13.38 -10.00 -15.39
C GLY A 428 -14.48 -9.72 -14.38
N LEU A 429 -15.10 -8.54 -14.48
CA LEU A 429 -16.22 -8.12 -13.61
C LEU A 429 -17.40 -9.09 -13.62
N LEU A 430 -17.52 -9.90 -14.68
CA LEU A 430 -18.52 -10.91 -14.84
C LEU A 430 -17.87 -12.30 -14.71
N ASN A 431 -18.46 -13.14 -13.88
CA ASN A 431 -18.08 -14.55 -13.84
C ASN A 431 -18.49 -15.24 -15.15
N PRO A 432 -17.93 -16.42 -15.51
CA PRO A 432 -18.27 -17.11 -16.75
C PRO A 432 -19.78 -17.39 -16.93
N GLU A 433 -20.49 -17.64 -15.84
CA GLU A 433 -21.94 -17.86 -15.84
C GLU A 433 -22.72 -16.59 -16.20
N ALA A 434 -22.30 -15.45 -15.62
CA ALA A 434 -22.89 -14.15 -15.92
C ALA A 434 -22.57 -13.70 -17.36
N GLN A 435 -21.37 -13.99 -17.87
CA GLN A 435 -21.01 -13.75 -19.27
C GLN A 435 -21.89 -14.57 -20.21
N GLN A 436 -22.01 -15.90 -20.00
CA GLN A 436 -22.88 -16.74 -20.79
C GLN A 436 -24.35 -16.34 -20.72
N TRP A 437 -24.80 -15.83 -19.56
CA TRP A 437 -26.16 -15.32 -19.42
C TRP A 437 -26.39 -14.04 -20.23
N LEU A 438 -25.43 -13.11 -20.21
CA LEU A 438 -25.47 -11.87 -21.01
C LEU A 438 -25.38 -12.17 -22.51
N GLU A 439 -24.52 -13.09 -22.93
CA GLU A 439 -24.44 -13.56 -24.33
C GLU A 439 -25.77 -14.12 -24.81
N LYS A 440 -26.45 -14.94 -23.98
CA LYS A 440 -27.80 -15.47 -24.29
C LYS A 440 -28.86 -14.39 -24.42
N LEU A 441 -28.66 -13.25 -23.78
CA LEU A 441 -29.55 -12.08 -23.87
C LEU A 441 -29.14 -11.10 -25.00
N GLY A 442 -28.08 -11.41 -25.76
CA GLY A 442 -27.54 -10.50 -26.79
C GLY A 442 -26.94 -9.21 -26.25
N LEU A 443 -26.49 -9.21 -25.01
CA LEU A 443 -25.90 -8.09 -24.28
C LEU A 443 -24.40 -8.30 -24.00
N GLY A 444 -23.76 -9.25 -24.68
CA GLY A 444 -22.34 -9.58 -24.57
C GLY A 444 -21.43 -8.77 -25.48
#